data_c7663d0de6cfa02f2ffc975c31f84ef0
#
_entry.id   c7663d0de6cfa02f2ffc975c31f84ef0
#
_cell.length_a   1.000
_cell.length_b   1.000
_cell.length_c   1.000
_cell.angle_alpha   90.00
_cell.angle_beta   90.00
_cell.angle_gamma   90.00
#
_symmetry.space_group_name_H-M   'P 1'
#
loop_
_entity.id
_entity.type
_entity.pdbx_description
1 polymer ?
#
loop_
_entity_poly.entity_id
_entity_poly.type
_entity_poly.pdbx_seq_one_letter_code
_entity_poly.pdbx_strand_id
1 'polypeptide(L)'
;MKVTSQMIADRCGVSRGTVDRVVNGRASVAPEVRARIQRAIDELGYQTPAQRRQEKPGRRGRTIGFIIPSWAEYYTQQTRRGIRAALRRIGDPGFRVEARELRGRSNKEYCECIAELEALGVGGLVLNAADTAPMEQEIDRLSRAGVPVVTCNSDVPGSARVCHIGQDLVKSGRAAAGLLVPVLAGGDVLVVCGNREFTAHRLRVEGFLERLYELEGDVGHAHVIECIERYDLTYDGVLDAVRRNPRLRGVYMANESVRGCMDALARARAPQPVHVVCNDLTPYARDYLSEGRVDFIIDQDFSGQARRAVEALYDLLVRGRRPAEPVIHVRTSIISRELL
;
A
#
# COMPACT_ATOMS: atom_id res chain seq x y z
N MET A 1 -33.25 -29.40 9.16
CA MET A 1 -32.39 -30.49 9.64
C MET A 1 -30.97 -30.23 9.20
N LYS A 2 -29.95 -30.44 10.03
CA LYS A 2 -28.56 -30.07 9.70
C LYS A 2 -27.92 -31.18 8.86
N VAL A 3 -27.62 -30.90 7.58
CA VAL A 3 -26.94 -31.85 6.69
C VAL A 3 -25.50 -32.07 7.16
N THR A 4 -25.06 -33.30 7.21
CA THR A 4 -23.73 -33.72 7.67
C THR A 4 -22.97 -34.46 6.57
N SER A 5 -21.62 -34.50 6.66
CA SER A 5 -20.79 -35.29 5.73
C SER A 5 -21.14 -36.78 5.75
N GLN A 6 -21.70 -37.29 6.84
CA GLN A 6 -22.23 -38.68 6.92
C GLN A 6 -23.44 -38.85 6.02
N MET A 7 -24.39 -37.93 6.03
CA MET A 7 -25.60 -38.01 5.16
C MET A 7 -25.21 -37.97 3.66
N ILE A 8 -24.18 -37.20 3.29
CA ILE A 8 -23.65 -37.23 1.92
C ILE A 8 -23.00 -38.57 1.61
N ALA A 9 -22.24 -39.12 2.55
CA ALA A 9 -21.61 -40.43 2.42
C ALA A 9 -22.63 -41.54 2.22
N ASP A 10 -23.68 -41.58 3.03
CA ASP A 10 -24.78 -42.57 2.97
C ASP A 10 -25.52 -42.46 1.64
N ARG A 11 -25.87 -41.23 1.19
CA ARG A 11 -26.56 -41.01 -0.10
C ARG A 11 -25.72 -41.41 -1.31
N CYS A 12 -24.39 -41.26 -1.22
CA CYS A 12 -23.47 -41.61 -2.29
C CYS A 12 -22.91 -43.04 -2.21
N GLY A 13 -23.24 -43.81 -1.18
CA GLY A 13 -22.70 -45.17 -0.97
C GLY A 13 -21.17 -45.18 -0.82
N VAL A 14 -20.60 -44.18 -0.12
CA VAL A 14 -19.16 -44.07 0.08
C VAL A 14 -18.81 -43.84 1.55
N SER A 15 -17.53 -43.95 1.91
CA SER A 15 -17.12 -43.65 3.27
C SER A 15 -17.10 -42.13 3.51
N ARG A 16 -17.35 -41.73 4.77
CA ARG A 16 -17.21 -40.30 5.19
C ARG A 16 -15.84 -39.72 4.83
N GLY A 17 -14.77 -40.52 4.96
CA GLY A 17 -13.41 -40.11 4.57
C GLY A 17 -13.26 -39.81 3.08
N THR A 18 -14.08 -40.45 2.22
CA THR A 18 -14.11 -40.16 0.78
C THR A 18 -14.79 -38.82 0.51
N VAL A 19 -15.87 -38.51 1.21
CA VAL A 19 -16.54 -37.19 1.16
C VAL A 19 -15.56 -36.09 1.63
N ASP A 20 -14.87 -36.30 2.76
CA ASP A 20 -13.92 -35.33 3.31
C ASP A 20 -12.74 -35.07 2.35
N ARG A 21 -12.29 -36.07 1.56
CA ARG A 21 -11.25 -35.87 0.54
C ARG A 21 -11.76 -35.05 -0.64
N VAL A 22 -12.98 -35.25 -1.09
CA VAL A 22 -13.60 -34.47 -2.18
C VAL A 22 -13.80 -33.04 -1.73
N VAL A 23 -14.34 -32.80 -0.56
CA VAL A 23 -14.63 -31.50 0.04
C VAL A 23 -13.33 -30.67 0.25
N ASN A 24 -12.23 -31.33 0.61
CA ASN A 24 -10.92 -30.69 0.83
C ASN A 24 -10.00 -30.70 -0.42
N GLY A 25 -10.51 -31.03 -1.61
CA GLY A 25 -9.76 -30.97 -2.86
C GLY A 25 -8.60 -31.96 -2.98
N ARG A 26 -8.55 -33.03 -2.17
CA ARG A 26 -7.46 -34.01 -2.20
C ARG A 26 -7.57 -34.97 -3.39
N ALA A 27 -6.43 -35.26 -4.03
CA ALA A 27 -6.35 -35.85 -5.38
C ALA A 27 -6.72 -37.32 -5.57
N SER A 28 -7.12 -38.07 -4.54
CA SER A 28 -7.20 -39.54 -4.59
C SER A 28 -8.65 -40.10 -4.69
N VAL A 29 -9.55 -39.44 -5.41
CA VAL A 29 -10.92 -39.89 -5.60
C VAL A 29 -11.24 -39.95 -7.10
N ALA A 30 -11.79 -41.10 -7.57
CA ALA A 30 -12.18 -41.32 -8.96
C ALA A 30 -13.15 -40.22 -9.44
N PRO A 31 -12.99 -39.73 -10.70
CA PRO A 31 -13.77 -38.60 -11.24
C PRO A 31 -15.30 -38.80 -11.14
N GLU A 32 -15.78 -39.99 -11.39
CA GLU A 32 -17.21 -40.33 -11.32
C GLU A 32 -17.78 -40.28 -9.89
N VAL A 33 -16.99 -40.74 -8.90
CA VAL A 33 -17.32 -40.66 -7.49
C VAL A 33 -17.31 -39.23 -7.02
N ARG A 34 -16.34 -38.42 -7.47
CA ARG A 34 -16.26 -37.00 -7.18
C ARG A 34 -17.49 -36.26 -7.70
N ALA A 35 -17.88 -36.48 -8.96
CA ALA A 35 -19.06 -35.87 -9.56
C ALA A 35 -20.36 -36.25 -8.85
N ARG A 36 -20.49 -37.51 -8.37
CA ARG A 36 -21.65 -37.98 -7.62
C ARG A 36 -21.73 -37.31 -6.24
N ILE A 37 -20.60 -37.18 -5.56
CA ILE A 37 -20.50 -36.47 -4.25
C ILE A 37 -20.83 -35.00 -4.42
N GLN A 38 -20.29 -34.34 -5.46
CA GLN A 38 -20.56 -32.91 -5.72
C GLN A 38 -22.06 -32.67 -5.94
N ARG A 39 -22.72 -33.46 -6.79
CA ARG A 39 -24.17 -33.36 -6.98
C ARG A 39 -24.96 -33.53 -5.68
N ALA A 40 -24.59 -34.50 -4.85
CA ALA A 40 -25.26 -34.71 -3.55
C ALA A 40 -25.03 -33.55 -2.57
N ILE A 41 -23.86 -32.90 -2.62
CA ILE A 41 -23.54 -31.69 -1.85
C ILE A 41 -24.48 -30.56 -2.27
N ASP A 42 -24.62 -30.34 -3.58
CA ASP A 42 -25.44 -29.26 -4.16
C ASP A 42 -26.95 -29.50 -3.89
N GLU A 43 -27.43 -30.71 -4.12
CA GLU A 43 -28.84 -31.08 -3.90
C GLU A 43 -29.29 -31.01 -2.42
N LEU A 44 -28.41 -31.40 -1.51
CA LEU A 44 -28.72 -31.42 -0.08
C LEU A 44 -28.36 -30.11 0.62
N GLY A 45 -27.72 -29.16 -0.09
CA GLY A 45 -27.24 -27.90 0.49
C GLY A 45 -26.20 -28.12 1.59
N TYR A 46 -25.31 -29.12 1.42
CA TYR A 46 -24.29 -29.41 2.43
C TYR A 46 -23.23 -28.29 2.42
N GLN A 47 -23.01 -27.75 3.59
CA GLN A 47 -21.96 -26.80 3.84
C GLN A 47 -20.90 -27.41 4.75
N THR A 48 -19.64 -27.21 4.37
CA THR A 48 -18.51 -27.61 5.20
C THR A 48 -18.50 -26.87 6.55
N PRO A 49 -17.83 -27.39 7.57
CA PRO A 49 -17.65 -26.65 8.83
C PRO A 49 -16.98 -25.26 8.61
N ALA A 50 -16.12 -25.11 7.60
CA ALA A 50 -15.52 -23.84 7.22
C ALA A 50 -16.55 -22.89 6.61
N GLN A 51 -17.35 -23.34 5.63
CA GLN A 51 -18.45 -22.56 5.02
C GLN A 51 -19.51 -22.16 6.05
N ARG A 52 -19.91 -23.07 6.96
CA ARG A 52 -20.83 -22.75 8.05
C ARG A 52 -20.28 -21.79 9.09
N ARG A 53 -18.95 -21.78 9.28
CA ARG A 53 -18.29 -20.77 10.12
C ARG A 53 -18.31 -19.39 9.44
N GLN A 54 -18.33 -19.36 8.09
CA GLN A 54 -18.47 -18.14 7.31
C GLN A 54 -19.90 -17.61 7.27
N GLU A 55 -20.91 -18.50 7.29
CA GLU A 55 -22.33 -18.13 7.20
C GLU A 55 -23.03 -17.84 8.55
N LYS A 56 -22.34 -17.93 9.68
CA LYS A 56 -22.95 -17.46 10.92
C LYS A 56 -23.28 -15.97 10.79
N PRO A 57 -24.57 -15.58 10.93
CA PRO A 57 -24.95 -14.17 10.99
C PRO A 57 -24.06 -13.47 12.04
N GLY A 58 -23.31 -12.42 11.64
CA GLY A 58 -22.38 -11.70 12.49
C GLY A 58 -20.88 -12.03 12.29
N ARG A 59 -20.48 -12.96 11.40
CA ARG A 59 -19.06 -13.19 11.04
C ARG A 59 -18.66 -12.66 9.67
N ARG A 60 -19.57 -12.50 8.71
CA ARG A 60 -19.33 -11.74 7.50
C ARG A 60 -19.04 -10.30 7.91
N GLY A 61 -17.88 -9.77 7.53
CA GLY A 61 -17.47 -8.41 7.91
C GLY A 61 -16.52 -8.33 9.12
N ARG A 62 -16.21 -9.44 9.81
CA ARG A 62 -15.25 -9.42 10.92
C ARG A 62 -13.81 -9.81 10.53
N THR A 63 -13.59 -10.14 9.28
CA THR A 63 -12.25 -10.31 8.72
C THR A 63 -12.11 -9.35 7.53
N ILE A 64 -11.07 -8.56 7.52
CA ILE A 64 -10.72 -7.69 6.39
C ILE A 64 -9.40 -8.13 5.79
N GLY A 65 -9.23 -7.91 4.49
CA GLY A 65 -7.95 -8.06 3.81
C GLY A 65 -7.14 -6.76 3.84
N PHE A 66 -5.84 -6.87 3.96
CA PHE A 66 -4.91 -5.75 3.81
C PHE A 66 -3.82 -6.15 2.81
N ILE A 67 -3.79 -5.54 1.64
CA ILE A 67 -2.79 -5.82 0.61
C ILE A 67 -1.64 -4.82 0.75
N ILE A 68 -0.44 -5.35 0.97
CA ILE A 68 0.80 -4.60 1.13
C ILE A 68 1.60 -4.78 -0.17
N PRO A 69 1.85 -3.72 -0.95
CA PRO A 69 2.68 -3.80 -2.15
C PRO A 69 4.13 -4.17 -1.82
N SER A 70 4.86 -4.71 -2.80
CA SER A 70 6.29 -5.00 -2.69
C SER A 70 7.09 -3.69 -2.72
N TRP A 71 7.09 -2.98 -1.61
CA TRP A 71 7.94 -1.81 -1.37
C TRP A 71 9.07 -2.16 -0.40
N ALA A 72 9.84 -1.16 0.04
CA ALA A 72 10.93 -1.41 0.97
C ALA A 72 10.43 -1.98 2.30
N GLU A 73 11.30 -2.72 2.97
CA GLU A 73 11.04 -3.39 4.25
C GLU A 73 10.50 -2.43 5.31
N TYR A 74 11.01 -1.19 5.34
CA TYR A 74 10.55 -0.15 6.27
C TYR A 74 9.03 0.09 6.16
N TYR A 75 8.51 0.28 4.94
CA TYR A 75 7.07 0.46 4.71
C TYR A 75 6.26 -0.73 5.23
N THR A 76 6.69 -1.95 4.88
CA THR A 76 6.04 -3.19 5.32
C THR A 76 6.00 -3.31 6.85
N GLN A 77 7.12 -3.03 7.52
CA GLN A 77 7.21 -3.08 8.99
C GLN A 77 6.29 -2.05 9.65
N GLN A 78 6.27 -0.80 9.15
CA GLN A 78 5.40 0.26 9.68
C GLN A 78 3.92 -0.07 9.45
N THR A 79 3.56 -0.59 8.27
CA THR A 79 2.20 -1.05 7.97
C THR A 79 1.77 -2.16 8.94
N ARG A 80 2.59 -3.19 9.13
CA ARG A 80 2.31 -4.26 10.10
C ARG A 80 2.20 -3.75 11.54
N ARG A 81 3.01 -2.75 11.93
CA ARG A 81 2.91 -2.06 13.22
C ARG A 81 1.56 -1.36 13.38
N GLY A 82 1.11 -0.65 12.34
CA GLY A 82 -0.19 0.03 12.30
C GLY A 82 -1.36 -0.93 12.44
N ILE A 83 -1.34 -2.04 11.69
CA ILE A 83 -2.36 -3.10 11.78
C ILE A 83 -2.44 -3.65 13.21
N ARG A 84 -1.30 -3.99 13.82
CA ARG A 84 -1.27 -4.46 15.21
C ARG A 84 -1.79 -3.41 16.22
N ALA A 85 -1.48 -2.13 15.98
CA ALA A 85 -1.97 -1.04 16.82
C ALA A 85 -3.49 -0.87 16.70
N ALA A 86 -4.05 -0.99 15.49
CA ALA A 86 -5.49 -0.98 15.27
C ALA A 86 -6.19 -2.11 16.03
N LEU A 87 -5.71 -3.35 15.87
CA LEU A 87 -6.30 -4.52 16.51
C LEU A 87 -6.29 -4.41 18.04
N ARG A 88 -5.19 -3.91 18.62
CA ARG A 88 -5.14 -3.63 20.09
C ARG A 88 -6.14 -2.56 20.51
N ARG A 89 -6.29 -1.49 19.73
CA ARG A 89 -7.19 -0.38 20.05
C ARG A 89 -8.66 -0.75 19.88
N ILE A 90 -8.98 -1.55 18.86
CA ILE A 90 -10.33 -2.09 18.61
C ILE A 90 -10.75 -3.01 19.76
N GLY A 91 -9.85 -3.85 20.25
CA GLY A 91 -10.11 -4.74 21.40
C GLY A 91 -11.20 -5.80 21.14
N ASP A 92 -11.59 -6.05 19.87
CA ASP A 92 -12.58 -7.06 19.49
C ASP A 92 -11.87 -8.36 19.07
N PRO A 93 -11.88 -9.42 19.91
CA PRO A 93 -11.19 -10.67 19.61
C PRO A 93 -11.81 -11.43 18.42
N GLY A 94 -13.00 -11.04 17.99
CA GLY A 94 -13.67 -11.60 16.79
C GLY A 94 -13.26 -10.93 15.50
N PHE A 95 -12.63 -9.77 15.55
CA PHE A 95 -12.17 -9.02 14.36
C PHE A 95 -10.74 -9.42 13.97
N ARG A 96 -10.50 -9.60 12.68
CA ARG A 96 -9.21 -10.06 12.16
C ARG A 96 -8.80 -9.29 10.91
N VAL A 97 -7.49 -9.23 10.68
CA VAL A 97 -6.88 -8.68 9.47
C VAL A 97 -6.02 -9.75 8.82
N GLU A 98 -6.35 -10.11 7.59
CA GLU A 98 -5.57 -10.98 6.72
C GLU A 98 -4.66 -10.10 5.87
N ALA A 99 -3.41 -9.93 6.31
CA ALA A 99 -2.42 -9.16 5.55
C ALA A 99 -1.73 -10.06 4.51
N ARG A 100 -1.66 -9.58 3.27
CA ARG A 100 -0.96 -10.22 2.16
C ARG A 100 0.09 -9.27 1.61
N GLU A 101 1.31 -9.74 1.47
CA GLU A 101 2.39 -9.03 0.80
C GLU A 101 2.49 -9.52 -0.64
N LEU A 102 2.46 -8.59 -1.57
CA LEU A 102 2.68 -8.89 -2.99
C LEU A 102 4.17 -9.09 -3.26
N ARG A 103 4.48 -9.85 -4.30
CA ARG A 103 5.86 -10.01 -4.79
C ARG A 103 6.25 -8.92 -5.78
N GLY A 104 5.27 -8.27 -6.38
CA GLY A 104 5.41 -7.18 -7.34
C GLY A 104 4.36 -6.10 -7.14
N ARG A 105 4.04 -5.37 -8.20
CA ARG A 105 3.12 -4.21 -8.16
C ARG A 105 2.19 -4.17 -9.37
N SER A 106 2.10 -5.24 -10.13
CA SER A 106 1.25 -5.31 -11.32
C SER A 106 -0.23 -5.42 -10.94
N ASN A 107 -1.12 -4.83 -11.75
CA ASN A 107 -2.56 -4.96 -11.57
C ASN A 107 -3.00 -6.43 -11.51
N LYS A 108 -2.32 -7.32 -12.25
CA LYS A 108 -2.59 -8.76 -12.25
C LYS A 108 -2.38 -9.36 -10.86
N GLU A 109 -1.24 -9.09 -10.22
CA GLU A 109 -0.95 -9.61 -8.86
C GLU A 109 -1.94 -9.07 -7.83
N TYR A 110 -2.36 -7.80 -7.96
CA TYR A 110 -3.42 -7.24 -7.11
C TYR A 110 -4.73 -8.00 -7.29
N CYS A 111 -5.18 -8.21 -8.52
CA CYS A 111 -6.44 -8.92 -8.80
C CYS A 111 -6.41 -10.38 -8.32
N GLU A 112 -5.28 -11.09 -8.50
CA GLU A 112 -5.10 -12.45 -7.98
C GLU A 112 -5.17 -12.48 -6.45
N CYS A 113 -4.48 -11.57 -5.77
CA CYS A 113 -4.52 -11.46 -4.32
C CYS A 113 -5.91 -11.07 -3.79
N ILE A 114 -6.62 -10.17 -4.48
CA ILE A 114 -8.00 -9.78 -4.16
C ILE A 114 -8.91 -11.02 -4.24
N ALA A 115 -8.81 -11.80 -5.33
CA ALA A 115 -9.62 -13.01 -5.51
C ALA A 115 -9.35 -14.05 -4.40
N GLU A 116 -8.10 -14.23 -3.98
CA GLU A 116 -7.76 -15.10 -2.85
C GLU A 116 -8.41 -14.62 -1.53
N LEU A 117 -8.37 -13.32 -1.26
CA LEU A 117 -8.98 -12.73 -0.07
C LEU A 117 -10.52 -12.83 -0.10
N GLU A 118 -11.14 -12.63 -1.27
CA GLU A 118 -12.58 -12.84 -1.45
C GLU A 118 -12.96 -14.30 -1.19
N ALA A 119 -12.18 -15.27 -1.69
CA ALA A 119 -12.37 -16.68 -1.43
C ALA A 119 -12.26 -17.05 0.07
N LEU A 120 -11.50 -16.28 0.85
CA LEU A 120 -11.46 -16.40 2.31
C LEU A 120 -12.67 -15.75 3.01
N GLY A 121 -13.53 -15.03 2.26
CA GLY A 121 -14.72 -14.38 2.78
C GLY A 121 -14.45 -13.11 3.57
N VAL A 122 -13.44 -12.31 3.18
CA VAL A 122 -13.21 -11.00 3.79
C VAL A 122 -14.40 -10.08 3.55
N GLY A 123 -14.72 -9.27 4.54
CA GLY A 123 -15.85 -8.33 4.48
C GLY A 123 -15.47 -6.96 3.96
N GLY A 124 -14.19 -6.67 3.75
CA GLY A 124 -13.67 -5.42 3.22
C GLY A 124 -12.17 -5.50 2.96
N LEU A 125 -11.63 -4.56 2.20
CA LEU A 125 -10.23 -4.54 1.78
C LEU A 125 -9.57 -3.18 2.04
N VAL A 126 -8.32 -3.20 2.49
CA VAL A 126 -7.41 -2.05 2.44
C VAL A 126 -6.42 -2.26 1.32
N LEU A 127 -6.32 -1.28 0.42
CA LEU A 127 -5.45 -1.32 -0.74
C LEU A 127 -4.50 -0.13 -0.75
N ASN A 128 -3.26 -0.37 -1.16
CA ASN A 128 -2.32 0.64 -1.61
C ASN A 128 -1.94 0.28 -3.04
N ALA A 129 -2.61 0.85 -4.02
CA ALA A 129 -2.53 0.45 -5.41
C ALA A 129 -2.25 1.63 -6.35
N ALA A 130 -1.79 1.33 -7.56
CA ALA A 130 -1.63 2.31 -8.62
C ALA A 130 -3.00 2.84 -9.09
N ASP A 131 -3.04 4.12 -9.47
CA ASP A 131 -4.20 4.81 -10.03
C ASP A 131 -4.31 4.48 -11.52
N THR A 132 -4.91 3.33 -11.80
CA THR A 132 -5.05 2.78 -13.16
C THR A 132 -6.49 2.34 -13.41
N ALA A 133 -6.93 2.38 -14.66
CA ALA A 133 -8.28 1.95 -15.03
C ALA A 133 -8.61 0.50 -14.60
N PRO A 134 -7.70 -0.51 -14.68
CA PRO A 134 -7.98 -1.84 -14.15
C PRO A 134 -8.22 -1.87 -12.64
N MET A 135 -7.49 -1.07 -11.85
CA MET A 135 -7.69 -1.01 -10.38
C MET A 135 -8.97 -0.27 -10.02
N GLU A 136 -9.29 0.80 -10.74
CA GLU A 136 -10.57 1.50 -10.59
C GLU A 136 -11.75 0.53 -10.83
N GLN A 137 -11.74 -0.19 -11.95
CA GLN A 137 -12.77 -1.18 -12.29
C GLN A 137 -12.87 -2.30 -11.26
N GLU A 138 -11.75 -2.76 -10.72
CA GLU A 138 -11.74 -3.81 -9.69
C GLU A 138 -12.31 -3.33 -8.35
N ILE A 139 -11.98 -2.10 -7.92
CA ILE A 139 -12.56 -1.49 -6.73
C ILE A 139 -14.08 -1.29 -6.92
N ASP A 140 -14.52 -0.88 -8.09
CA ASP A 140 -15.94 -0.72 -8.43
C ASP A 140 -16.68 -2.06 -8.43
N ARG A 141 -16.05 -3.11 -8.94
CA ARG A 141 -16.59 -4.48 -8.88
C ARG A 141 -16.78 -4.93 -7.44
N LEU A 142 -15.76 -4.74 -6.59
CA LEU A 142 -15.81 -5.06 -5.16
C LEU A 142 -16.93 -4.30 -4.45
N SER A 143 -17.04 -3.00 -4.69
CA SER A 143 -18.08 -2.15 -4.10
C SER A 143 -19.48 -2.65 -4.49
N ARG A 144 -19.72 -3.00 -5.77
CA ARG A 144 -20.98 -3.60 -6.23
C ARG A 144 -21.26 -4.96 -5.62
N ALA A 145 -20.22 -5.74 -5.31
CA ALA A 145 -20.34 -7.01 -4.60
C ALA A 145 -20.54 -6.86 -3.08
N GLY A 146 -20.60 -5.63 -2.57
CA GLY A 146 -20.76 -5.35 -1.14
C GLY A 146 -19.49 -5.51 -0.31
N VAL A 147 -18.32 -5.49 -0.95
CA VAL A 147 -16.99 -5.51 -0.31
C VAL A 147 -16.42 -4.08 -0.34
N PRO A 148 -16.55 -3.30 0.74
CA PRO A 148 -16.03 -1.94 0.80
C PRO A 148 -14.50 -1.94 0.75
N VAL A 149 -13.96 -0.96 0.04
CA VAL A 149 -12.52 -0.75 -0.11
C VAL A 149 -12.12 0.59 0.52
N VAL A 150 -11.08 0.59 1.32
CA VAL A 150 -10.37 1.77 1.79
C VAL A 150 -9.00 1.79 1.12
N THR A 151 -8.65 2.90 0.46
CA THR A 151 -7.29 3.08 -0.05
C THR A 151 -6.39 3.71 1.01
N CYS A 152 -5.10 3.37 0.99
CA CYS A 152 -4.14 3.80 1.99
C CYS A 152 -2.81 4.13 1.30
N ASN A 153 -2.18 5.24 1.64
CA ASN A 153 -0.94 5.76 1.09
C ASN A 153 -1.06 6.27 -0.37
N SER A 154 -1.24 5.40 -1.37
CA SER A 154 -1.67 5.80 -2.71
C SER A 154 -3.17 5.59 -2.89
N ASP A 155 -3.79 6.47 -3.63
CA ASP A 155 -5.22 6.51 -3.87
C ASP A 155 -5.59 6.09 -5.31
N VAL A 156 -6.84 5.67 -5.48
CA VAL A 156 -7.50 5.48 -6.77
C VAL A 156 -8.77 6.35 -6.77
N PRO A 157 -8.63 7.66 -6.99
CA PRO A 157 -9.69 8.64 -6.68
C PRO A 157 -10.94 8.50 -7.54
N GLY A 158 -10.84 7.97 -8.78
CA GLY A 158 -11.98 7.71 -9.66
C GLY A 158 -12.87 6.55 -9.24
N SER A 159 -12.41 5.71 -8.30
CA SER A 159 -13.10 4.48 -7.90
C SER A 159 -14.19 4.69 -6.82
N ALA A 160 -15.07 3.69 -6.70
CA ALA A 160 -16.11 3.64 -5.66
C ALA A 160 -15.56 3.23 -4.27
N ARG A 161 -14.33 3.58 -3.95
CA ARG A 161 -13.76 3.37 -2.61
C ARG A 161 -14.54 4.13 -1.53
N VAL A 162 -14.54 3.61 -0.31
CA VAL A 162 -15.23 4.22 0.84
C VAL A 162 -14.56 5.52 1.26
N CYS A 163 -13.23 5.48 1.41
CA CYS A 163 -12.38 6.64 1.69
C CYS A 163 -10.92 6.33 1.37
N HIS A 164 -10.14 7.39 1.26
CA HIS A 164 -8.67 7.35 1.23
C HIS A 164 -8.08 7.80 2.57
N ILE A 165 -7.02 7.14 3.02
CA ILE A 165 -6.26 7.53 4.21
C ILE A 165 -4.78 7.64 3.85
N GLY A 166 -4.27 8.85 3.83
CA GLY A 166 -2.90 9.10 3.39
C GLY A 166 -2.38 10.47 3.82
N GLN A 167 -1.17 10.78 3.40
CA GLN A 167 -0.60 12.11 3.51
C GLN A 167 -1.26 13.05 2.50
N ASP A 168 -1.36 14.34 2.79
CA ASP A 168 -1.61 15.36 1.77
C ASP A 168 -0.35 15.46 0.89
N LEU A 169 -0.37 14.71 -0.20
CA LEU A 169 0.81 14.49 -1.05
C LEU A 169 1.23 15.75 -1.80
N VAL A 170 0.27 16.57 -2.23
CA VAL A 170 0.56 17.85 -2.88
C VAL A 170 1.24 18.78 -1.88
N LYS A 171 0.69 18.92 -0.66
CA LYS A 171 1.34 19.72 0.38
C LYS A 171 2.70 19.17 0.79
N SER A 172 2.89 17.86 0.77
CA SER A 172 4.20 17.24 1.03
C SER A 172 5.23 17.66 -0.01
N GLY A 173 4.88 17.64 -1.31
CA GLY A 173 5.75 18.12 -2.38
C GLY A 173 6.03 19.63 -2.27
N ARG A 174 5.00 20.42 -2.01
CA ARG A 174 5.13 21.87 -1.78
C ARG A 174 6.06 22.20 -0.60
N ALA A 175 5.94 21.43 0.49
CA ALA A 175 6.83 21.56 1.64
C ALA A 175 8.29 21.22 1.28
N ALA A 176 8.51 20.18 0.47
CA ALA A 176 9.85 19.84 0.00
C ALA A 176 10.51 21.01 -0.78
N ALA A 177 9.78 21.64 -1.71
CA ALA A 177 10.27 22.81 -2.41
C ALA A 177 10.51 23.99 -1.46
N GLY A 178 9.59 24.25 -0.52
CA GLY A 178 9.72 25.30 0.48
C GLY A 178 10.89 25.13 1.43
N LEU A 179 11.34 23.89 1.67
CA LEU A 179 12.53 23.57 2.48
C LEU A 179 13.82 23.63 1.65
N LEU A 180 13.78 23.12 0.41
CA LEU A 180 14.96 22.99 -0.42
C LEU A 180 15.39 24.32 -1.02
N VAL A 181 14.47 25.09 -1.60
CA VAL A 181 14.79 26.32 -2.33
C VAL A 181 15.53 27.36 -1.48
N PRO A 182 15.13 27.65 -0.22
CA PRO A 182 15.84 28.63 0.63
C PRO A 182 17.29 28.27 0.96
N VAL A 183 17.66 27.00 0.90
CA VAL A 183 19.04 26.57 1.19
C VAL A 183 19.91 26.52 -0.07
N LEU A 184 19.30 26.65 -1.26
CA LEU A 184 20.04 26.71 -2.52
C LEU A 184 20.58 28.13 -2.75
N ALA A 185 21.82 28.22 -3.10
CA ALA A 185 22.42 29.50 -3.61
C ALA A 185 22.26 29.59 -5.15
N GLY A 186 21.04 29.35 -5.63
CA GLY A 186 20.76 29.21 -7.07
C GLY A 186 21.06 27.79 -7.59
N GLY A 187 20.95 27.58 -8.90
CA GLY A 187 21.24 26.32 -9.56
C GLY A 187 20.01 25.48 -9.85
N ASP A 188 20.24 24.28 -10.33
CA ASP A 188 19.18 23.38 -10.80
C ASP A 188 18.83 22.31 -9.73
N VAL A 189 17.65 21.75 -9.83
CA VAL A 189 17.11 20.74 -8.92
C VAL A 189 16.82 19.45 -9.65
N LEU A 190 17.17 18.31 -9.04
CA LEU A 190 16.77 16.98 -9.47
C LEU A 190 15.63 16.48 -8.57
N VAL A 191 14.55 16.02 -9.18
CA VAL A 191 13.45 15.33 -8.48
C VAL A 191 13.53 13.86 -8.84
N VAL A 192 13.72 13.02 -7.83
CA VAL A 192 13.77 11.56 -7.99
C VAL A 192 12.47 10.97 -7.44
N CYS A 193 11.71 10.29 -8.29
CA CYS A 193 10.45 9.69 -7.91
C CYS A 193 10.36 8.20 -8.26
N GLY A 194 9.34 7.54 -7.75
CA GLY A 194 8.96 6.19 -8.14
C GLY A 194 8.01 6.16 -9.33
N ASN A 195 7.31 5.03 -9.51
CA ASN A 195 6.30 4.89 -10.56
C ASN A 195 5.16 5.89 -10.34
N ARG A 196 4.96 6.80 -11.31
CA ARG A 196 3.98 7.88 -11.25
C ARG A 196 2.52 7.44 -11.45
N GLU A 197 2.27 6.18 -11.76
CA GLU A 197 0.92 5.60 -11.66
C GLU A 197 0.44 5.55 -10.20
N PHE A 198 1.36 5.51 -9.23
CA PHE A 198 1.01 5.69 -7.82
C PHE A 198 0.86 7.18 -7.50
N THR A 199 -0.31 7.57 -6.99
CA THR A 199 -0.57 8.96 -6.59
C THR A 199 0.44 9.48 -5.59
N ALA A 200 0.99 8.62 -4.73
CA ALA A 200 2.02 8.97 -3.77
C ALA A 200 3.27 9.60 -4.42
N HIS A 201 3.64 9.18 -5.62
CA HIS A 201 4.78 9.74 -6.34
C HIS A 201 4.38 10.90 -7.24
N ARG A 202 3.29 10.75 -8.00
CA ARG A 202 2.82 11.78 -8.93
C ARG A 202 2.51 13.09 -8.23
N LEU A 203 1.66 13.07 -7.21
CA LEU A 203 1.19 14.29 -6.55
C LEU A 203 2.29 15.01 -5.75
N ARG A 204 3.28 14.28 -5.23
CA ARG A 204 4.45 14.92 -4.61
C ARG A 204 5.29 15.68 -5.64
N VAL A 205 5.51 15.08 -6.82
CA VAL A 205 6.24 15.75 -7.91
C VAL A 205 5.48 16.99 -8.38
N GLU A 206 4.17 16.87 -8.61
CA GLU A 206 3.31 17.98 -9.01
C GLU A 206 3.37 19.12 -7.99
N GLY A 207 3.13 18.83 -6.71
CA GLY A 207 3.19 19.84 -5.65
C GLY A 207 4.57 20.50 -5.50
N PHE A 208 5.66 19.74 -5.69
CA PHE A 208 7.02 20.29 -5.69
C PHE A 208 7.23 21.26 -6.85
N LEU A 209 6.87 20.86 -8.06
CA LEU A 209 7.05 21.69 -9.26
C LEU A 209 6.17 22.95 -9.23
N GLU A 210 4.92 22.84 -8.79
CA GLU A 210 4.03 24.00 -8.58
C GLU A 210 4.66 25.02 -7.61
N ARG A 211 5.14 24.52 -6.46
CA ARG A 211 5.74 25.41 -5.46
C ARG A 211 7.07 25.99 -5.90
N LEU A 212 7.87 25.22 -6.63
CA LEU A 212 9.12 25.70 -7.21
C LEU A 212 8.85 26.89 -8.15
N TYR A 213 7.82 26.75 -9.00
CA TYR A 213 7.42 27.82 -9.92
C TYR A 213 6.91 29.07 -9.18
N GLU A 214 6.16 28.92 -8.08
CA GLU A 214 5.65 30.05 -7.28
C GLU A 214 6.76 30.81 -6.53
N LEU A 215 7.87 30.15 -6.21
CA LEU A 215 8.94 30.76 -5.41
C LEU A 215 9.80 31.78 -6.16
N GLU A 216 9.57 31.96 -7.47
CA GLU A 216 10.17 32.99 -8.32
C GLU A 216 11.58 33.42 -7.84
N GLY A 217 12.60 32.58 -8.00
CA GLY A 217 13.92 32.83 -7.50
C GLY A 217 15.01 32.42 -8.49
N ASP A 218 16.27 32.55 -8.09
CA ASP A 218 17.44 32.12 -8.86
C ASP A 218 17.57 30.60 -9.03
N VAL A 219 16.49 29.84 -8.73
CA VAL A 219 16.45 28.41 -8.98
C VAL A 219 16.22 28.17 -10.45
N GLY A 220 17.15 27.45 -11.06
CA GLY A 220 17.13 27.13 -12.48
C GLY A 220 16.05 26.08 -12.81
N HIS A 221 16.41 25.08 -13.58
CA HIS A 221 15.46 24.05 -14.03
C HIS A 221 15.32 22.92 -13.04
N ALA A 222 14.10 22.37 -12.91
CA ALA A 222 13.86 21.10 -12.27
C ALA A 222 13.90 19.97 -13.31
N HIS A 223 14.68 18.93 -13.02
CA HIS A 223 14.74 17.71 -13.81
C HIS A 223 14.08 16.59 -13.03
N VAL A 224 13.16 15.83 -13.64
CA VAL A 224 12.47 14.72 -12.98
C VAL A 224 12.99 13.41 -13.57
N ILE A 225 13.41 12.48 -12.69
CA ILE A 225 13.76 11.12 -13.08
C ILE A 225 12.89 10.12 -12.32
N GLU A 226 12.49 9.05 -13.00
CA GLU A 226 11.69 7.97 -12.45
C GLU A 226 12.55 6.72 -12.25
N CYS A 227 12.73 6.29 -11.00
CA CYS A 227 13.66 5.22 -10.63
C CYS A 227 12.97 4.00 -10.00
N ILE A 228 11.64 3.99 -9.94
CA ILE A 228 10.78 2.87 -9.45
C ILE A 228 11.29 2.19 -8.17
N GLU A 229 11.80 2.97 -7.20
CA GLU A 229 12.36 2.57 -5.90
C GLU A 229 13.49 1.51 -5.98
N ARG A 230 14.20 1.47 -7.10
CA ARG A 230 15.36 0.61 -7.28
C ARG A 230 16.64 1.36 -6.99
N TYR A 231 17.50 0.74 -6.16
CA TYR A 231 18.80 1.31 -5.81
C TYR A 231 19.66 1.61 -7.03
N ASP A 232 19.81 0.64 -7.93
CA ASP A 232 20.63 0.75 -9.14
C ASP A 232 20.16 1.86 -10.08
N LEU A 233 18.86 1.93 -10.36
CA LEU A 233 18.28 2.98 -11.20
C LEU A 233 18.43 4.37 -10.57
N THR A 234 18.25 4.47 -9.25
CA THR A 234 18.45 5.72 -8.52
C THR A 234 19.93 6.13 -8.55
N TYR A 235 20.84 5.19 -8.27
CA TYR A 235 22.27 5.46 -8.31
C TYR A 235 22.73 5.95 -9.69
N ASP A 236 22.40 5.21 -10.75
CA ASP A 236 22.80 5.56 -12.10
C ASP A 236 22.17 6.87 -12.57
N GLY A 237 20.88 7.07 -12.31
CA GLY A 237 20.15 8.28 -12.69
C GLY A 237 20.67 9.53 -12.01
N VAL A 238 20.95 9.47 -10.70
CA VAL A 238 21.53 10.61 -9.96
C VAL A 238 22.98 10.86 -10.38
N LEU A 239 23.79 9.81 -10.55
CA LEU A 239 25.19 9.95 -10.99
C LEU A 239 25.29 10.60 -12.36
N ASP A 240 24.42 10.20 -13.29
CA ASP A 240 24.34 10.78 -14.63
C ASP A 240 23.87 12.24 -14.59
N ALA A 241 22.84 12.55 -13.79
CA ALA A 241 22.34 13.90 -13.61
C ALA A 241 23.42 14.86 -13.07
N VAL A 242 24.18 14.46 -12.05
CA VAL A 242 25.28 15.27 -11.49
C VAL A 242 26.39 15.50 -12.52
N ARG A 243 26.74 14.48 -13.29
CA ARG A 243 27.81 14.58 -14.30
C ARG A 243 27.44 15.47 -15.47
N ARG A 244 26.18 15.44 -15.90
CA ARG A 244 25.69 16.25 -17.04
C ARG A 244 25.31 17.65 -16.63
N ASN A 245 25.02 17.88 -15.38
CA ASN A 245 24.57 19.18 -14.90
C ASN A 245 25.46 19.73 -13.77
N PRO A 246 26.51 20.47 -14.09
CA PRO A 246 27.39 21.11 -13.08
C PRO A 246 26.68 22.21 -12.28
N ARG A 247 25.48 22.64 -12.69
CA ARG A 247 24.64 23.60 -11.97
C ARG A 247 23.71 22.93 -10.93
N LEU A 248 23.70 21.58 -10.83
CA LEU A 248 22.87 20.88 -9.88
C LEU A 248 23.27 21.25 -8.44
N ARG A 249 22.29 21.72 -7.65
CA ARG A 249 22.48 22.16 -6.25
C ARG A 249 21.50 21.50 -5.30
N GLY A 250 20.38 20.97 -5.79
CA GLY A 250 19.36 20.35 -4.96
C GLY A 250 18.89 19.00 -5.50
N VAL A 251 18.56 18.10 -4.58
CA VAL A 251 17.88 16.84 -4.90
C VAL A 251 16.67 16.70 -3.98
N TYR A 252 15.50 16.49 -4.56
CA TYR A 252 14.31 16.06 -3.85
C TYR A 252 14.07 14.58 -4.11
N MET A 253 14.20 13.76 -3.06
CA MET A 253 13.85 12.34 -3.10
C MET A 253 12.37 12.19 -2.75
N ALA A 254 11.49 12.13 -3.75
CA ALA A 254 10.05 11.94 -3.57
C ALA A 254 9.67 10.47 -3.29
N ASN A 255 10.67 9.60 -3.13
CA ASN A 255 10.57 8.17 -2.79
C ASN A 255 11.59 7.79 -1.72
N GLU A 256 11.62 6.51 -1.31
CA GLU A 256 12.50 6.02 -0.23
C GLU A 256 13.89 5.50 -0.71
N SER A 257 14.27 5.69 -1.99
CA SER A 257 15.56 5.23 -2.54
C SER A 257 16.75 6.14 -2.18
N VAL A 258 16.74 6.78 -1.02
CA VAL A 258 17.74 7.76 -0.60
C VAL A 258 19.18 7.20 -0.63
N ARG A 259 19.37 5.92 -0.33
CA ARG A 259 20.68 5.28 -0.34
C ARG A 259 21.37 5.37 -1.71
N GLY A 260 20.66 5.01 -2.79
CA GLY A 260 21.20 5.12 -4.16
C GLY A 260 21.59 6.55 -4.53
N CYS A 261 20.77 7.53 -4.10
CA CYS A 261 21.08 8.95 -4.27
C CYS A 261 22.38 9.35 -3.54
N MET A 262 22.49 9.04 -2.25
CA MET A 262 23.64 9.45 -1.44
C MET A 262 24.95 8.80 -1.91
N ASP A 263 24.92 7.55 -2.31
CA ASP A 263 26.07 6.83 -2.86
C ASP A 263 26.49 7.42 -4.23
N ALA A 264 25.53 7.81 -5.06
CA ALA A 264 25.80 8.48 -6.34
C ALA A 264 26.43 9.87 -6.15
N LEU A 265 25.89 10.68 -5.22
CA LEU A 265 26.44 11.99 -4.89
C LEU A 265 27.88 11.89 -4.37
N ALA A 266 28.16 10.93 -3.48
CA ALA A 266 29.49 10.67 -2.97
C ALA A 266 30.46 10.25 -4.09
N ARG A 267 30.03 9.45 -5.04
CA ARG A 267 30.82 8.99 -6.19
C ARG A 267 31.06 10.07 -7.22
N ALA A 268 30.08 10.93 -7.46
CA ALA A 268 30.14 11.96 -8.47
C ALA A 268 31.16 13.06 -8.14
N ARG A 269 31.47 13.31 -6.86
CA ARG A 269 32.31 14.41 -6.39
C ARG A 269 31.86 15.73 -7.01
N ALA A 270 30.57 16.06 -6.79
CA ALA A 270 30.00 17.31 -7.31
C ALA A 270 30.91 18.50 -6.99
N PRO A 271 31.08 19.48 -7.94
CA PRO A 271 31.97 20.59 -7.76
C PRO A 271 31.52 21.56 -6.65
N GLN A 272 30.28 21.45 -6.24
CA GLN A 272 29.66 22.27 -5.19
C GLN A 272 28.76 21.35 -4.29
N PRO A 273 28.47 21.77 -3.07
CA PRO A 273 27.51 21.05 -2.21
C PRO A 273 26.15 20.86 -2.90
N VAL A 274 25.57 19.71 -2.73
CA VAL A 274 24.22 19.37 -3.19
C VAL A 274 23.35 19.12 -1.98
N HIS A 275 22.31 19.95 -1.81
CA HIS A 275 21.34 19.84 -0.73
C HIS A 275 20.32 18.75 -1.03
N VAL A 276 19.89 18.01 -0.01
CA VAL A 276 18.99 16.87 -0.17
C VAL A 276 17.82 16.95 0.80
N VAL A 277 16.61 16.96 0.26
CA VAL A 277 15.37 16.72 1.00
C VAL A 277 14.81 15.38 0.58
N CYS A 278 14.46 14.53 1.52
CA CYS A 278 13.90 13.22 1.21
C CYS A 278 12.57 12.95 1.93
N ASN A 279 11.80 12.01 1.39
CA ASN A 279 10.64 11.47 2.07
C ASN A 279 11.02 10.25 2.89
N ASP A 280 10.24 10.04 3.96
CA ASP A 280 10.22 8.87 4.83
C ASP A 280 11.44 8.70 5.75
N LEU A 281 11.17 8.57 7.05
CA LEU A 281 12.20 8.38 8.08
C LEU A 281 12.72 6.94 8.09
N THR A 282 13.27 6.50 6.94
CA THR A 282 13.93 5.19 6.86
C THR A 282 15.21 5.17 7.70
N PRO A 283 15.74 3.98 8.08
CA PRO A 283 17.02 3.91 8.79
C PRO A 283 18.15 4.65 8.07
N TYR A 284 18.28 4.47 6.77
CA TYR A 284 19.29 5.18 5.96
C TYR A 284 19.08 6.70 5.92
N ALA A 285 17.81 7.15 5.75
CA ALA A 285 17.51 8.59 5.75
C ALA A 285 17.87 9.21 7.11
N ARG A 286 17.56 8.50 8.21
CA ARG A 286 17.92 8.92 9.58
C ARG A 286 19.42 9.06 9.75
N ASP A 287 20.20 8.06 9.32
CA ASP A 287 21.66 8.09 9.43
C ASP A 287 22.23 9.27 8.63
N TYR A 288 21.83 9.44 7.36
CA TYR A 288 22.28 10.56 6.53
C TYR A 288 21.88 11.94 7.06
N LEU A 289 20.70 12.05 7.70
CA LEU A 289 20.29 13.28 8.36
C LEU A 289 21.18 13.56 9.58
N SER A 290 21.49 12.56 10.40
CA SER A 290 22.37 12.69 11.55
C SER A 290 23.80 13.08 11.16
N GLU A 291 24.28 12.60 10.00
CA GLU A 291 25.57 12.94 9.41
C GLU A 291 25.60 14.33 8.73
N GLY A 292 24.44 14.99 8.59
CA GLY A 292 24.30 16.26 7.86
C GLY A 292 24.44 16.14 6.34
N ARG A 293 24.20 14.95 5.81
CA ARG A 293 24.23 14.66 4.36
C ARG A 293 22.84 14.79 3.71
N VAL A 294 21.79 14.72 4.49
CA VAL A 294 20.42 15.09 4.15
C VAL A 294 20.04 16.28 5.01
N ASP A 295 19.41 17.28 4.44
CA ASP A 295 19.03 18.51 5.14
C ASP A 295 17.72 18.35 5.92
N PHE A 296 16.71 17.75 5.30
CA PHE A 296 15.40 17.53 5.91
C PHE A 296 14.77 16.20 5.45
N ILE A 297 13.99 15.62 6.35
CA ILE A 297 13.13 14.46 6.04
C ILE A 297 11.67 14.87 6.22
N ILE A 298 10.83 14.50 5.25
CA ILE A 298 9.37 14.66 5.33
C ILE A 298 8.76 13.31 5.60
N ASP A 299 8.28 13.09 6.83
CA ASP A 299 7.69 11.82 7.26
C ASP A 299 6.17 11.83 7.18
N GLN A 300 5.56 10.66 6.91
CA GLN A 300 4.15 10.53 6.60
C GLN A 300 3.35 9.57 7.50
N ASP A 301 3.89 9.11 8.60
CA ASP A 301 3.22 8.20 9.55
C ASP A 301 2.52 7.00 8.91
N PHE A 302 3.26 6.14 8.21
CA PHE A 302 2.73 4.89 7.62
C PHE A 302 1.96 4.03 8.63
N SER A 303 2.44 3.96 9.87
CA SER A 303 1.79 3.20 10.94
C SER A 303 0.41 3.78 11.28
N GLY A 304 0.29 5.10 11.34
CA GLY A 304 -0.98 5.79 11.56
C GLY A 304 -1.95 5.63 10.40
N GLN A 305 -1.45 5.66 9.15
CA GLN A 305 -2.27 5.40 7.96
C GLN A 305 -2.88 4.00 8.02
N ALA A 306 -2.06 2.96 8.18
CA ALA A 306 -2.53 1.57 8.26
C ALA A 306 -3.49 1.35 9.42
N ARG A 307 -3.20 1.93 10.60
CA ARG A 307 -4.07 1.85 11.76
C ARG A 307 -5.45 2.44 11.46
N ARG A 308 -5.50 3.66 10.93
CA ARG A 308 -6.77 4.35 10.61
C ARG A 308 -7.56 3.63 9.52
N ALA A 309 -6.89 3.03 8.53
CA ALA A 309 -7.56 2.28 7.47
C ALA A 309 -8.28 1.03 8.03
N VAL A 310 -7.63 0.30 8.92
CA VAL A 310 -8.24 -0.83 9.63
C VAL A 310 -9.40 -0.37 10.52
N GLU A 311 -9.23 0.71 11.28
CA GLU A 311 -10.27 1.29 12.16
C GLU A 311 -11.48 1.75 11.33
N ALA A 312 -11.28 2.38 10.16
CA ALA A 312 -12.35 2.83 9.28
C ALA A 312 -13.21 1.66 8.75
N LEU A 313 -12.58 0.57 8.32
CA LEU A 313 -13.32 -0.63 7.92
C LEU A 313 -14.01 -1.31 9.10
N TYR A 314 -13.39 -1.35 10.28
CA TYR A 314 -14.04 -1.87 11.48
C TYR A 314 -15.29 -1.06 11.84
N ASP A 315 -15.18 0.25 11.84
CA ASP A 315 -16.32 1.12 12.15
C ASP A 315 -17.45 0.97 11.13
N LEU A 316 -17.12 0.83 9.85
CA LEU A 316 -18.10 0.59 8.80
C LEU A 316 -18.78 -0.79 8.95
N LEU A 317 -17.98 -1.86 9.05
CA LEU A 317 -18.48 -3.23 8.98
C LEU A 317 -19.14 -3.73 10.27
N VAL A 318 -18.65 -3.26 11.42
CA VAL A 318 -19.10 -3.75 12.73
C VAL A 318 -20.02 -2.75 13.43
N ARG A 319 -19.77 -1.44 13.28
CA ARG A 319 -20.54 -0.39 13.95
C ARG A 319 -21.52 0.33 13.03
N GLY A 320 -21.48 0.04 11.69
CA GLY A 320 -22.34 0.70 10.71
C GLY A 320 -21.99 2.18 10.49
N ARG A 321 -20.81 2.63 10.88
CA ARG A 321 -20.39 4.05 10.81
C ARG A 321 -19.52 4.26 9.58
N ARG A 322 -19.98 5.09 8.65
CA ARG A 322 -19.17 5.50 7.49
C ARG A 322 -18.19 6.61 7.87
N PRO A 323 -17.02 6.66 7.25
CA PRO A 323 -16.14 7.83 7.33
C PRO A 323 -16.90 9.11 6.94
N ALA A 324 -16.66 10.19 7.67
CA ALA A 324 -17.32 11.48 7.42
C ALA A 324 -16.82 12.14 6.13
N GLU A 325 -15.58 11.87 5.75
CA GLU A 325 -14.93 12.48 4.59
C GLU A 325 -14.38 11.39 3.64
N PRO A 326 -14.37 11.67 2.33
CA PRO A 326 -13.85 10.74 1.33
C PRO A 326 -12.32 10.66 1.34
N VAL A 327 -11.64 11.64 1.97
CA VAL A 327 -10.18 11.68 2.13
C VAL A 327 -9.85 12.10 3.55
N ILE A 328 -9.05 11.30 4.24
CA ILE A 328 -8.61 11.53 5.61
C ILE A 328 -7.11 11.69 5.61
N HIS A 329 -6.64 12.92 5.81
CA HIS A 329 -5.21 13.17 5.87
C HIS A 329 -4.61 12.79 7.23
N VAL A 330 -3.44 12.15 7.18
CA VAL A 330 -2.59 11.95 8.34
C VAL A 330 -1.58 13.09 8.47
N ARG A 331 -0.98 13.19 9.65
CA ARG A 331 0.02 14.20 9.92
C ARG A 331 1.25 14.02 9.02
N THR A 332 1.71 15.12 8.42
CA THR A 332 3.04 15.27 7.83
C THR A 332 3.98 15.88 8.87
N SER A 333 5.15 15.31 9.05
CA SER A 333 6.19 15.83 9.96
C SER A 333 7.45 16.18 9.17
N ILE A 334 8.02 17.35 9.45
CA ILE A 334 9.32 17.77 8.94
C ILE A 334 10.33 17.50 10.05
N ILE A 335 11.39 16.78 9.73
CA ILE A 335 12.42 16.36 10.68
C ILE A 335 13.75 16.99 10.24
N SER A 336 14.34 17.75 11.14
CA SER A 336 15.71 18.26 11.03
C SER A 336 16.65 17.43 11.89
N ARG A 337 17.94 17.65 11.73
CA ARG A 337 18.98 16.97 12.50
C ARG A 337 18.80 17.15 14.03
N GLU A 338 18.35 18.32 14.45
CA GLU A 338 18.16 18.65 15.87
C GLU A 338 16.92 18.00 16.51
N LEU A 339 16.08 17.36 15.68
CA LEU A 339 14.84 16.70 16.11
C LEU A 339 14.89 15.16 15.99
N LEU A 340 16.07 14.57 15.75
CA LEU A 340 16.24 13.12 15.60
C LEU A 340 16.13 12.34 16.93
#